data_d1d5c3f0d096681f2dbf716dc1d95218
#
_entry.id   d1d5c3f0d096681f2dbf716dc1d95218
#
_cell.length_a   1.000
_cell.length_b   1.000
_cell.length_c   1.000
_cell.angle_alpha   90.00
_cell.angle_beta   90.00
_cell.angle_gamma   90.00
#
_symmetry.space_group_name_H-M   'P 1'
#
loop_
_entity.id
_entity.type
_entity.pdbx_description
1 polymer ?
#
loop_
_entity_poly.entity_id
_entity_poly.type
_entity_poly.pdbx_seq_one_letter_code
_entity_poly.pdbx_strand_id
1 'polypeptide(L)'
;AFESDNLNDDIEALPYIIAPSDLPTYHESIYRERAIVSERVRLAMGLSLRPDDEPVHLTAGLDASNVAEKYYEPPLMQVIPSACDKCPDNIYEVSNQCRGCMAHPCAEVCPKGAISMVKGQSYIDMEKCIRCGKCKAICPYDAIAKKVRPCSAACGIKAIGTDELGRAKIDDKKCVKCGQCMASCPFGAIADKSQIFQLIHALESGREIIA
;
A
#
# COMPACT_ATOMS: atom_id res chain seq x y z
N ALA A 1 7.13 23.41 -15.04
CA ALA A 1 6.38 22.55 -15.98
C ALA A 1 5.13 23.25 -16.52
N PHE A 2 4.34 23.95 -15.70
CA PHE A 2 3.11 24.62 -16.16
C PHE A 2 3.35 25.78 -17.15
N GLU A 3 4.51 26.40 -17.10
CA GLU A 3 4.89 27.54 -17.96
C GLU A 3 5.59 27.12 -19.26
N SER A 4 5.80 25.80 -19.47
CA SER A 4 6.51 25.28 -20.64
C SER A 4 5.54 24.87 -21.75
N ASP A 5 5.93 25.15 -23.01
CA ASP A 5 5.21 24.68 -24.18
C ASP A 5 5.22 23.16 -24.36
N ASN A 6 5.98 22.43 -23.49
CA ASN A 6 6.18 20.98 -23.53
C ASN A 6 5.78 20.30 -22.21
N LEU A 7 4.61 20.65 -21.67
CA LEU A 7 4.12 20.13 -20.39
C LEU A 7 4.15 18.58 -20.31
N ASN A 8 3.79 17.90 -21.38
CA ASN A 8 3.78 16.43 -21.41
C ASN A 8 5.18 15.84 -21.25
N ASP A 9 6.17 16.37 -21.96
CA ASP A 9 7.54 15.88 -21.90
C ASP A 9 8.17 16.15 -20.53
N ASP A 10 7.88 17.31 -19.93
CA ASP A 10 8.34 17.67 -18.59
C ASP A 10 7.76 16.73 -17.54
N ILE A 11 6.48 16.38 -17.63
CA ILE A 11 5.82 15.43 -16.71
C ILE A 11 6.42 14.02 -16.86
N GLU A 12 6.64 13.53 -18.09
CA GLU A 12 7.27 12.24 -18.35
C GLU A 12 8.72 12.16 -17.81
N ALA A 13 9.40 13.30 -17.71
CA ALA A 13 10.73 13.40 -17.14
C ALA A 13 10.76 13.42 -15.60
N LEU A 14 9.65 13.77 -14.92
CA LEU A 14 9.61 13.92 -13.46
C LEU A 14 10.13 12.71 -12.67
N PRO A 15 9.84 11.46 -13.02
CA PRO A 15 10.38 10.31 -12.30
C PRO A 15 11.91 10.25 -12.32
N TYR A 16 12.55 10.73 -13.36
CA TYR A 16 14.00 10.78 -13.49
C TYR A 16 14.62 12.00 -12.80
N ILE A 17 13.87 13.10 -12.69
CA ILE A 17 14.28 14.30 -11.94
C ILE A 17 14.19 14.04 -10.45
N ILE A 18 13.11 13.39 -9.99
CA ILE A 18 12.86 13.10 -8.56
C ILE A 18 13.77 11.97 -8.06
N ALA A 19 14.02 10.95 -8.90
CA ALA A 19 14.91 9.83 -8.61
C ALA A 19 16.06 9.78 -9.63
N PRO A 20 17.03 10.72 -9.55
CA PRO A 20 18.06 10.91 -10.58
C PRO A 20 19.18 9.88 -10.50
N SER A 21 19.41 9.27 -9.35
CA SER A 21 20.50 8.32 -9.11
C SER A 21 20.31 7.02 -9.90
N ASP A 22 21.43 6.37 -10.25
CA ASP A 22 21.42 5.00 -10.77
C ASP A 22 21.32 3.95 -9.65
N LEU A 23 21.53 4.39 -8.39
CA LEU A 23 21.41 3.55 -7.21
C LEU A 23 20.10 3.86 -6.47
N PRO A 24 19.38 2.84 -6.02
CA PRO A 24 18.14 3.02 -5.26
C PRO A 24 18.43 3.62 -3.88
N THR A 25 17.52 4.46 -3.39
CA THR A 25 17.62 5.11 -2.08
C THR A 25 16.76 4.40 -1.03
N TYR A 26 15.56 3.97 -1.40
CA TYR A 26 14.54 3.43 -0.48
C TYR A 26 14.11 2.01 -0.80
N HIS A 27 14.36 1.52 -2.00
CA HIS A 27 13.95 0.20 -2.47
C HIS A 27 15.15 -0.55 -3.07
N GLU A 28 14.98 -1.83 -3.37
CA GLU A 28 16.02 -2.66 -3.97
C GLU A 28 16.36 -2.29 -5.42
N SER A 29 15.57 -1.44 -6.07
CA SER A 29 15.75 -1.09 -7.48
C SER A 29 15.30 0.34 -7.77
N ILE A 30 16.13 1.09 -8.50
CA ILE A 30 15.81 2.43 -9.00
C ILE A 30 14.62 2.41 -9.95
N TYR A 31 14.43 1.33 -10.71
CA TYR A 31 13.28 1.17 -11.60
C TYR A 31 11.97 1.10 -10.80
N ARG A 32 12.00 0.41 -9.65
CA ARG A 32 10.86 0.35 -8.73
C ARG A 32 10.56 1.73 -8.13
N GLU A 33 11.58 2.47 -7.72
CA GLU A 33 11.43 3.84 -7.22
C GLU A 33 10.79 4.75 -8.26
N ARG A 34 11.31 4.75 -9.49
CA ARG A 34 10.75 5.54 -10.60
C ARG A 34 9.32 5.13 -10.94
N ALA A 35 9.00 3.84 -10.90
CA ALA A 35 7.62 3.37 -11.11
C ALA A 35 6.67 3.89 -10.02
N ILE A 36 7.08 3.90 -8.75
CA ILE A 36 6.31 4.46 -7.64
C ILE A 36 6.12 5.96 -7.81
N VAL A 37 7.18 6.68 -8.16
CA VAL A 37 7.13 8.13 -8.42
C VAL A 37 6.17 8.43 -9.56
N SER A 38 6.22 7.67 -10.66
CA SER A 38 5.31 7.82 -11.81
C SER A 38 3.85 7.74 -11.38
N GLU A 39 3.49 6.73 -10.59
CA GLU A 39 2.11 6.58 -10.12
C GLU A 39 1.70 7.71 -9.15
N ARG A 40 2.62 8.18 -8.31
CA ARG A 40 2.37 9.33 -7.43
C ARG A 40 2.16 10.63 -8.20
N VAL A 41 2.93 10.85 -9.28
CA VAL A 41 2.76 12.00 -10.17
C VAL A 41 1.38 11.96 -10.82
N ARG A 42 0.92 10.80 -11.30
CA ARG A 42 -0.44 10.65 -11.83
C ARG A 42 -1.51 11.01 -10.80
N LEU A 43 -1.39 10.48 -9.59
CA LEU A 43 -2.34 10.79 -8.51
C LEU A 43 -2.31 12.28 -8.14
N ALA A 44 -1.14 12.91 -8.15
CA ALA A 44 -1.00 14.36 -7.91
C ALA A 44 -1.69 15.19 -9.00
N MET A 45 -1.73 14.72 -10.24
CA MET A 45 -2.47 15.33 -11.34
C MET A 45 -3.98 15.03 -11.34
N GLY A 46 -4.48 14.29 -10.35
CA GLY A 46 -5.88 13.87 -10.27
C GLY A 46 -6.25 12.70 -11.17
N LEU A 47 -5.26 12.02 -11.75
CA LEU A 47 -5.44 10.83 -12.57
C LEU A 47 -5.48 9.56 -11.72
N SER A 48 -6.14 8.52 -12.22
CA SER A 48 -6.07 7.18 -11.61
C SER A 48 -4.73 6.51 -11.94
N LEU A 49 -4.36 5.50 -11.15
CA LEU A 49 -3.20 4.64 -11.44
C LEU A 49 -3.34 4.03 -12.84
N ARG A 50 -2.21 3.72 -13.46
CA ARG A 50 -2.19 2.98 -14.72
C ARG A 50 -2.67 1.55 -14.50
N PRO A 51 -3.36 0.95 -15.47
CA PRO A 51 -3.67 -0.47 -15.43
C PRO A 51 -2.37 -1.30 -15.46
N ASP A 52 -2.38 -2.47 -14.78
CA ASP A 52 -1.21 -3.35 -14.70
C ASP A 52 -0.92 -4.09 -16.04
N ASP A 53 -1.90 -4.15 -16.94
CA ASP A 53 -1.93 -4.98 -18.15
C ASP A 53 -1.74 -4.19 -19.46
N GLU A 54 -1.76 -2.85 -19.39
CA GLU A 54 -1.61 -2.01 -20.58
C GLU A 54 -0.50 -0.96 -20.40
N PRO A 55 0.36 -0.76 -21.42
CA PRO A 55 1.31 0.34 -21.43
C PRO A 55 0.60 1.67 -21.67
N VAL A 56 0.54 2.51 -20.66
CA VAL A 56 -0.11 3.83 -20.73
C VAL A 56 0.91 4.92 -20.37
N HIS A 57 0.93 6.01 -21.13
CA HIS A 57 1.74 7.18 -20.84
C HIS A 57 1.39 7.80 -19.49
N LEU A 58 2.39 8.41 -18.84
CA LEU A 58 2.21 9.06 -17.55
C LEU A 58 1.15 10.18 -17.61
N THR A 59 1.09 10.88 -18.72
CA THR A 59 0.18 12.01 -18.99
C THR A 59 -1.17 11.61 -19.58
N ALA A 60 -1.40 10.33 -19.86
CA ALA A 60 -2.65 9.88 -20.46
C ALA A 60 -3.85 10.24 -19.58
N GLY A 61 -4.83 10.94 -20.17
CA GLY A 61 -6.01 11.43 -19.48
C GLY A 61 -5.86 12.82 -18.86
N LEU A 62 -4.74 13.51 -19.09
CA LEU A 62 -4.47 14.83 -18.52
C LEU A 62 -5.53 15.87 -18.96
N ASP A 63 -5.92 15.84 -20.21
CA ASP A 63 -6.95 16.76 -20.73
C ASP A 63 -8.27 16.63 -19.98
N ALA A 64 -8.67 15.40 -19.63
CA ALA A 64 -9.86 15.15 -18.84
C ALA A 64 -9.70 15.56 -17.36
N SER A 65 -8.48 15.57 -16.84
CA SER A 65 -8.17 16.02 -15.48
C SER A 65 -8.12 17.54 -15.35
N ASN A 66 -7.87 18.24 -16.46
CA ASN A 66 -7.68 19.69 -16.48
C ASN A 66 -8.99 20.50 -16.52
N VAL A 67 -10.14 19.85 -16.37
CA VAL A 67 -11.45 20.50 -16.35
C VAL A 67 -11.72 21.01 -14.94
N ALA A 68 -11.87 22.34 -14.80
CA ALA A 68 -12.03 22.99 -13.49
C ALA A 68 -13.31 22.58 -12.76
N GLU A 69 -14.35 22.15 -13.48
CA GLU A 69 -15.62 21.69 -12.94
C GLU A 69 -15.60 20.19 -12.57
N LYS A 70 -14.47 19.50 -12.75
CA LYS A 70 -14.37 18.09 -12.45
C LYS A 70 -14.36 17.86 -10.93
N TYR A 71 -15.37 17.18 -10.43
CA TYR A 71 -15.42 16.72 -9.03
C TYR A 71 -14.55 15.50 -8.79
N TYR A 72 -14.35 15.18 -7.52
CA TYR A 72 -13.67 13.96 -7.11
C TYR A 72 -14.29 12.71 -7.74
N GLU A 73 -13.55 12.07 -8.62
CA GLU A 73 -13.91 10.77 -9.19
C GLU A 73 -13.30 9.63 -8.35
N PRO A 74 -14.14 8.77 -7.78
CA PRO A 74 -13.65 7.56 -7.11
C PRO A 74 -12.87 6.66 -8.09
N PRO A 75 -11.90 5.86 -7.59
CA PRO A 75 -11.46 5.78 -6.21
C PRO A 75 -10.50 6.94 -5.83
N LEU A 76 -10.74 7.60 -4.69
CA LEU A 76 -9.84 8.66 -4.20
C LEU A 76 -8.60 8.10 -3.50
N MET A 77 -8.77 7.07 -2.68
CA MET A 77 -7.66 6.38 -2.02
C MET A 77 -7.24 5.19 -2.85
N GLN A 78 -6.00 5.15 -3.30
CA GLN A 78 -5.49 4.11 -4.19
C GLN A 78 -4.24 3.44 -3.62
N VAL A 79 -4.06 2.17 -3.96
CA VAL A 79 -2.88 1.39 -3.57
C VAL A 79 -1.96 1.29 -4.77
N ILE A 80 -0.77 1.86 -4.68
CA ILE A 80 0.26 1.78 -5.70
C ILE A 80 0.84 0.36 -5.70
N PRO A 81 0.64 -0.43 -6.78
CA PRO A 81 1.00 -1.85 -6.80
C PRO A 81 2.49 -2.09 -6.58
N SER A 82 3.35 -1.28 -7.22
CA SER A 82 4.80 -1.36 -7.13
C SER A 82 5.36 -1.01 -5.74
N ALA A 83 4.62 -0.23 -4.94
CA ALA A 83 5.02 0.15 -3.59
C ALA A 83 4.49 -0.81 -2.51
N CYS A 84 3.43 -1.60 -2.80
CA CYS A 84 2.80 -2.47 -1.82
C CYS A 84 3.67 -3.70 -1.52
N ASP A 85 4.13 -3.81 -0.27
CA ASP A 85 5.00 -4.89 0.20
C ASP A 85 4.24 -6.17 0.61
N LYS A 86 2.97 -6.30 0.27
CA LYS A 86 2.14 -7.49 0.55
C LYS A 86 2.18 -7.93 2.02
N CYS A 87 2.17 -6.97 2.94
CA CYS A 87 2.28 -7.23 4.38
C CYS A 87 1.32 -8.35 4.82
N PRO A 88 1.77 -9.28 5.66
CA PRO A 88 0.92 -10.33 6.19
C PRO A 88 -0.22 -9.72 7.02
N ASP A 89 -1.42 -10.30 6.92
CA ASP A 89 -2.59 -9.81 7.64
C ASP A 89 -3.23 -10.91 8.48
N ASN A 90 -3.34 -10.61 9.79
CA ASN A 90 -3.95 -11.48 10.80
C ASN A 90 -3.38 -12.91 10.79
N ILE A 91 -2.06 -13.05 10.78
CA ILE A 91 -1.37 -14.34 10.91
C ILE A 91 -0.56 -14.41 12.18
N TYR A 92 -0.26 -15.64 12.62
CA TYR A 92 0.68 -15.90 13.70
C TYR A 92 1.97 -16.50 13.13
N GLU A 93 3.09 -15.95 13.54
CA GLU A 93 4.41 -16.34 13.08
C GLU A 93 5.32 -16.64 14.27
N VAL A 94 6.13 -17.68 14.14
CA VAL A 94 7.12 -18.04 15.16
C VAL A 94 8.42 -17.30 14.85
N SER A 95 8.90 -16.54 15.84
CA SER A 95 10.17 -15.81 15.74
C SER A 95 11.36 -16.69 16.14
N ASN A 96 12.56 -16.17 15.92
CA ASN A 96 13.82 -16.78 16.35
C ASN A 96 13.99 -16.88 17.88
N GLN A 97 13.10 -16.30 18.67
CA GLN A 97 13.06 -16.43 20.12
C GLN A 97 12.53 -17.80 20.57
N CYS A 98 12.00 -18.62 19.66
CA CYS A 98 11.53 -19.95 19.97
C CYS A 98 12.66 -20.82 20.48
N ARG A 99 12.49 -21.38 21.70
CA ARG A 99 13.48 -22.22 22.38
C ARG A 99 13.30 -23.71 22.13
N GLY A 100 12.31 -24.11 21.33
CA GLY A 100 12.02 -25.53 21.11
C GLY A 100 11.78 -26.30 22.41
N CYS A 101 11.03 -25.70 23.35
CA CYS A 101 10.82 -26.25 24.68
C CYS A 101 10.23 -27.66 24.63
N MET A 102 10.66 -28.55 25.50
CA MET A 102 10.28 -29.97 25.50
C MET A 102 8.77 -30.18 25.68
N ALA A 103 8.12 -29.35 26.48
CA ALA A 103 6.68 -29.48 26.77
C ALA A 103 5.76 -29.02 25.59
N HIS A 104 6.31 -28.32 24.60
CA HIS A 104 5.59 -27.81 23.43
C HIS A 104 4.19 -27.23 23.72
N PRO A 105 4.01 -26.36 24.73
CA PRO A 105 2.68 -25.92 25.15
C PRO A 105 1.88 -25.26 24.04
N CYS A 106 2.55 -24.63 23.06
CA CYS A 106 1.90 -24.03 21.89
C CYS A 106 1.27 -25.10 20.98
N ALA A 107 1.87 -26.27 20.82
CA ALA A 107 1.32 -27.36 20.03
C ALA A 107 0.17 -28.04 20.79
N GLU A 108 0.34 -28.31 22.10
CA GLU A 108 -0.68 -28.94 22.95
C GLU A 108 -1.98 -28.11 23.01
N VAL A 109 -1.88 -26.77 23.10
CA VAL A 109 -3.07 -25.89 23.17
C VAL A 109 -3.77 -25.71 21.84
N CYS A 110 -3.16 -26.15 20.72
CA CYS A 110 -3.69 -25.89 19.40
C CYS A 110 -4.88 -26.83 19.06
N PRO A 111 -6.13 -26.32 18.96
CA PRO A 111 -7.31 -27.16 18.76
C PRO A 111 -7.36 -27.81 17.37
N LYS A 112 -6.50 -27.34 16.43
CA LYS A 112 -6.42 -27.85 15.06
C LYS A 112 -5.14 -28.61 14.76
N GLY A 113 -4.27 -28.81 15.77
CA GLY A 113 -2.98 -29.46 15.54
C GLY A 113 -2.14 -28.77 14.46
N ALA A 114 -2.29 -27.44 14.33
CA ALA A 114 -1.62 -26.66 13.29
C ALA A 114 -0.15 -26.35 13.61
N ILE A 115 0.38 -26.83 14.75
CA ILE A 115 1.74 -26.53 15.18
C ILE A 115 2.55 -27.82 15.25
N SER A 116 3.66 -27.84 14.57
CA SER A 116 4.63 -28.92 14.55
C SER A 116 6.03 -28.41 14.90
N MET A 117 6.92 -29.34 15.25
CA MET A 117 8.32 -29.02 15.49
C MET A 117 9.14 -29.31 14.24
N VAL A 118 9.84 -28.29 13.75
CA VAL A 118 10.71 -28.37 12.59
C VAL A 118 12.08 -27.83 12.97
N LYS A 119 13.13 -28.63 12.85
CA LYS A 119 14.52 -28.24 13.15
C LYS A 119 14.68 -27.59 14.54
N GLY A 120 13.96 -28.09 15.54
CA GLY A 120 14.06 -27.60 16.93
C GLY A 120 13.26 -26.30 17.20
N GLN A 121 12.46 -25.84 16.26
CA GLN A 121 11.57 -24.70 16.44
C GLN A 121 10.14 -25.06 16.11
N SER A 122 9.18 -24.38 16.73
CA SER A 122 7.77 -24.52 16.37
C SER A 122 7.52 -23.94 14.97
N TYR A 123 6.70 -24.61 14.20
CA TYR A 123 6.22 -24.17 12.90
C TYR A 123 4.69 -24.15 12.90
N ILE A 124 4.08 -23.11 12.38
CA ILE A 124 2.62 -22.97 12.29
C ILE A 124 2.20 -23.21 10.84
N ASP A 125 1.41 -24.27 10.63
CA ASP A 125 0.78 -24.56 9.35
C ASP A 125 -0.38 -23.59 9.13
N MET A 126 -0.22 -22.67 8.18
CA MET A 126 -1.19 -21.60 7.92
C MET A 126 -2.49 -22.09 7.29
N GLU A 127 -2.49 -23.26 6.66
CA GLU A 127 -3.70 -23.87 6.08
C GLU A 127 -4.62 -24.44 7.17
N LYS A 128 -4.02 -25.01 8.23
CA LYS A 128 -4.74 -25.57 9.38
C LYS A 128 -5.05 -24.50 10.45
N CYS A 129 -4.31 -23.40 10.45
CA CYS A 129 -4.40 -22.39 11.50
C CYS A 129 -5.68 -21.57 11.44
N ILE A 130 -6.53 -21.66 12.45
CA ILE A 130 -7.76 -20.87 12.59
C ILE A 130 -7.53 -19.49 13.23
N ARG A 131 -6.29 -19.11 13.46
CA ARG A 131 -5.89 -17.77 13.96
C ARG A 131 -6.50 -17.41 15.33
N CYS A 132 -6.73 -18.39 16.20
CA CYS A 132 -7.35 -18.19 17.51
C CYS A 132 -6.43 -17.52 18.56
N GLY A 133 -5.11 -17.53 18.36
CA GLY A 133 -4.14 -16.87 19.24
C GLY A 133 -3.76 -17.62 20.51
N LYS A 134 -4.32 -18.80 20.80
CA LYS A 134 -4.01 -19.58 22.02
C LYS A 134 -2.52 -19.90 22.15
N CYS A 135 -1.86 -20.23 21.04
CA CYS A 135 -0.42 -20.53 21.02
C CYS A 135 0.44 -19.33 21.42
N LYS A 136 0.04 -18.11 21.02
CA LYS A 136 0.71 -16.89 21.46
C LYS A 136 0.54 -16.69 22.98
N ALA A 137 -0.68 -16.84 23.47
CA ALA A 137 -0.99 -16.60 24.90
C ALA A 137 -0.27 -17.56 25.85
N ILE A 138 -0.01 -18.79 25.40
CA ILE A 138 0.62 -19.82 26.26
C ILE A 138 2.16 -19.84 26.16
N CYS A 139 2.76 -19.15 25.17
CA CYS A 139 4.19 -19.19 24.95
C CYS A 139 4.94 -18.41 26.04
N PRO A 140 5.76 -19.06 26.90
CA PRO A 140 6.46 -18.39 27.99
C PRO A 140 7.60 -17.48 27.51
N TYR A 141 7.99 -17.58 26.24
CA TYR A 141 9.07 -16.80 25.63
C TYR A 141 8.55 -15.70 24.70
N ASP A 142 7.24 -15.51 24.60
CA ASP A 142 6.59 -14.60 23.63
C ASP A 142 7.12 -14.76 22.19
N ALA A 143 7.52 -15.99 21.85
CA ALA A 143 8.13 -16.30 20.56
C ALA A 143 7.13 -16.34 19.41
N ILE A 144 5.83 -16.26 19.68
CA ILE A 144 4.78 -16.26 18.65
C ILE A 144 4.17 -14.88 18.55
N ALA A 145 4.44 -14.22 17.43
CA ALA A 145 3.95 -12.87 17.16
C ALA A 145 2.71 -12.90 16.26
N LYS A 146 1.73 -12.04 16.57
CA LYS A 146 0.62 -11.75 15.63
C LYS A 146 1.06 -10.68 14.66
N LYS A 147 1.09 -11.00 13.38
CA LYS A 147 1.34 -10.03 12.31
C LYS A 147 0.02 -9.49 11.80
N VAL A 148 -0.06 -8.18 11.71
CA VAL A 148 -1.24 -7.47 11.20
C VAL A 148 -0.77 -6.45 10.18
N ARG A 149 -1.46 -6.37 9.06
CA ARG A 149 -1.18 -5.37 8.02
C ARG A 149 -1.46 -3.96 8.55
N PRO A 150 -0.49 -3.04 8.57
CA PRO A 150 -0.66 -1.73 9.21
C PRO A 150 -1.85 -0.93 8.64
N CYS A 151 -1.99 -0.88 7.32
CA CYS A 151 -3.10 -0.16 6.69
C CYS A 151 -4.47 -0.78 7.00
N SER A 152 -4.56 -2.11 7.08
CA SER A 152 -5.79 -2.82 7.45
C SER A 152 -6.13 -2.60 8.93
N ALA A 153 -5.13 -2.63 9.80
CA ALA A 153 -5.30 -2.38 11.24
C ALA A 153 -5.76 -0.95 11.55
N ALA A 154 -5.26 0.03 10.79
CA ALA A 154 -5.63 1.44 10.94
C ALA A 154 -7.02 1.76 10.37
N CYS A 155 -7.61 0.87 9.57
CA CYS A 155 -8.90 1.09 8.95
C CYS A 155 -10.06 0.76 9.92
N GLY A 156 -10.59 1.77 10.60
CA GLY A 156 -11.68 1.59 11.58
C GLY A 156 -12.95 0.96 11.00
N ILE A 157 -13.23 1.19 9.71
CA ILE A 157 -14.41 0.65 9.02
C ILE A 157 -14.12 -0.65 8.26
N LYS A 158 -12.88 -1.18 8.35
CA LYS A 158 -12.46 -2.44 7.70
C LYS A 158 -12.71 -2.47 6.19
N ALA A 159 -12.44 -1.36 5.51
CA ALA A 159 -12.55 -1.24 4.06
C ALA A 159 -11.34 -1.80 3.30
N ILE A 160 -10.31 -2.32 3.99
CA ILE A 160 -9.10 -2.82 3.35
C ILE A 160 -9.04 -4.34 3.43
N GLY A 161 -9.07 -4.96 2.29
CA GLY A 161 -8.91 -6.39 2.08
C GLY A 161 -7.57 -6.72 1.41
N THR A 162 -7.51 -7.91 0.83
CA THR A 162 -6.37 -8.43 0.09
C THR A 162 -6.81 -8.80 -1.32
N ASP A 163 -6.03 -8.46 -2.32
CA ASP A 163 -6.24 -8.91 -3.70
C ASP A 163 -5.66 -10.32 -3.94
N GLU A 164 -5.82 -10.85 -5.16
CA GLU A 164 -5.33 -12.17 -5.56
C GLU A 164 -3.80 -12.29 -5.52
N LEU A 165 -3.09 -11.18 -5.62
CA LEU A 165 -1.64 -11.11 -5.57
C LEU A 165 -1.08 -10.86 -4.15
N GLY A 166 -1.95 -10.81 -3.12
CA GLY A 166 -1.56 -10.56 -1.74
C GLY A 166 -1.40 -9.07 -1.39
N ARG A 167 -1.67 -8.13 -2.31
CA ARG A 167 -1.58 -6.70 -2.09
C ARG A 167 -2.80 -6.19 -1.31
N ALA A 168 -2.70 -5.03 -0.67
CA ALA A 168 -3.85 -4.35 -0.09
C ALA A 168 -4.83 -3.94 -1.19
N LYS A 169 -6.13 -4.13 -0.94
CA LYS A 169 -7.21 -3.69 -1.83
C LYS A 169 -8.22 -2.88 -1.02
N ILE A 170 -8.47 -1.67 -1.45
CA ILE A 170 -9.43 -0.76 -0.81
C ILE A 170 -10.81 -0.97 -1.46
N ASP A 171 -11.82 -1.21 -0.63
CA ASP A 171 -13.22 -1.22 -1.06
C ASP A 171 -13.73 0.24 -1.05
N ASP A 172 -13.78 0.87 -2.22
CA ASP A 172 -14.16 2.27 -2.35
C ASP A 172 -15.59 2.55 -1.90
N LYS A 173 -16.49 1.57 -1.99
CA LYS A 173 -17.89 1.71 -1.55
C LYS A 173 -18.00 1.82 -0.02
N LYS A 174 -17.04 1.23 0.71
CA LYS A 174 -16.98 1.31 2.18
C LYS A 174 -16.06 2.44 2.65
N CYS A 175 -15.09 2.85 1.82
CA CYS A 175 -14.06 3.79 2.20
C CYS A 175 -14.64 5.19 2.47
N VAL A 176 -14.44 5.71 3.68
CA VAL A 176 -14.82 7.09 4.07
C VAL A 176 -13.69 8.12 3.83
N LYS A 177 -12.62 7.73 3.15
CA LYS A 177 -11.55 8.63 2.68
C LYS A 177 -10.82 9.37 3.81
N CYS A 178 -10.74 8.80 5.01
CA CYS A 178 -10.15 9.43 6.20
C CYS A 178 -8.61 9.51 6.18
N GLY A 179 -7.90 8.86 5.26
CA GLY A 179 -6.46 8.90 5.12
C GLY A 179 -5.64 8.05 6.12
N GLN A 180 -6.26 7.42 7.13
CA GLN A 180 -5.54 6.68 8.17
C GLN A 180 -4.65 5.54 7.62
N CYS A 181 -5.11 4.86 6.57
CA CYS A 181 -4.34 3.81 5.92
C CYS A 181 -3.09 4.35 5.21
N MET A 182 -3.14 5.56 4.67
CA MET A 182 -2.00 6.23 4.04
C MET A 182 -0.95 6.58 5.10
N ALA A 183 -1.36 7.20 6.22
CA ALA A 183 -0.48 7.57 7.32
C ALA A 183 0.17 6.35 8.00
N SER A 184 -0.51 5.18 7.99
CA SER A 184 -0.05 3.97 8.65
C SER A 184 0.78 3.05 7.74
N CYS A 185 0.88 3.32 6.44
CA CYS A 185 1.64 2.49 5.52
C CYS A 185 3.13 2.83 5.55
N PRO A 186 4.01 1.97 6.08
CA PRO A 186 5.45 2.27 6.16
C PRO A 186 6.13 2.31 4.78
N PHE A 187 5.50 1.72 3.77
CA PHE A 187 6.02 1.68 2.40
C PHE A 187 5.49 2.81 1.52
N GLY A 188 4.63 3.69 2.06
CA GLY A 188 3.98 4.74 1.28
C GLY A 188 3.20 4.23 0.07
N ALA A 189 2.68 3.00 0.16
CA ALA A 189 1.97 2.36 -0.95
C ALA A 189 0.55 2.89 -1.16
N ILE A 190 0.00 3.63 -0.22
CA ILE A 190 -1.34 4.20 -0.34
C ILE A 190 -1.22 5.69 -0.52
N ALA A 191 -1.88 6.20 -1.55
CA ALA A 191 -1.92 7.62 -1.85
C ALA A 191 -3.34 8.04 -2.26
N ASP A 192 -3.62 9.31 -2.12
CA ASP A 192 -4.87 9.94 -2.54
C ASP A 192 -4.73 10.58 -3.92
N LYS A 193 -5.85 10.68 -4.60
CA LYS A 193 -5.98 11.43 -5.84
C LYS A 193 -6.14 12.91 -5.48
N SER A 194 -5.18 13.75 -5.89
CA SER A 194 -5.13 15.17 -5.57
C SER A 194 -5.89 16.01 -6.61
N GLN A 195 -6.30 17.20 -6.21
CA GLN A 195 -6.85 18.23 -7.11
C GLN A 195 -5.92 19.44 -7.25
N ILE A 196 -4.66 19.32 -6.85
CA ILE A 196 -3.69 20.44 -6.93
C ILE A 196 -3.51 20.93 -8.36
N PHE A 197 -3.49 20.02 -9.32
CA PHE A 197 -3.36 20.36 -10.75
C PHE A 197 -4.52 21.25 -11.23
N GLN A 198 -5.75 20.89 -10.90
CA GLN A 198 -6.95 21.65 -11.22
C GLN A 198 -6.96 23.03 -10.54
N LEU A 199 -6.51 23.08 -9.28
CA LEU A 199 -6.42 24.33 -8.53
C LEU A 199 -5.43 25.29 -9.17
N ILE A 200 -4.23 24.82 -9.52
CA ILE A 200 -3.20 25.65 -10.19
C ILE A 200 -3.74 26.18 -11.51
N HIS A 201 -4.35 25.32 -12.33
CA HIS A 201 -4.93 25.74 -13.60
C HIS A 201 -6.07 26.76 -13.46
N ALA A 202 -6.91 26.61 -12.42
CA ALA A 202 -7.95 27.57 -12.12
C ALA A 202 -7.38 28.94 -11.70
N LEU A 203 -6.30 28.95 -10.91
CA LEU A 203 -5.58 30.16 -10.51
C LEU A 203 -4.95 30.88 -11.72
N GLU A 204 -4.26 30.13 -12.58
CA GLU A 204 -3.64 30.68 -13.80
C GLU A 204 -4.66 31.26 -14.79
N SER A 205 -5.84 30.62 -14.89
CA SER A 205 -6.94 31.10 -15.74
C SER A 205 -7.70 32.30 -15.15
N GLY A 206 -7.30 32.80 -13.97
CA GLY A 206 -7.91 33.99 -13.33
C GLY A 206 -9.32 33.73 -12.78
N ARG A 207 -9.71 32.50 -12.55
CA ARG A 207 -11.02 32.15 -11.95
C ARG A 207 -11.05 32.53 -10.47
N GLU A 208 -12.20 32.99 -10.01
CA GLU A 208 -12.45 33.18 -8.59
C GLU A 208 -12.57 31.83 -7.88
N ILE A 209 -11.74 31.62 -6.87
CA ILE A 209 -11.71 30.38 -6.08
C ILE A 209 -12.22 30.68 -4.69
N ILE A 210 -13.26 29.97 -4.27
CA ILE A 210 -13.83 30.04 -2.90
C ILE A 210 -13.38 28.76 -2.16
N ALA A 211 -12.67 28.93 -1.04
CA ALA A 211 -12.19 27.86 -0.17
C ALA A 211 -13.05 27.75 1.09
#